data_d073a0468d0de1ac70fab4bec7173573
#
_entry.id   d073a0468d0de1ac70fab4bec7173573
#
_cell.length_a   1.000
_cell.length_b   1.000
_cell.length_c   1.000
_cell.angle_alpha   90.00
_cell.angle_beta   90.00
_cell.angle_gamma   90.00
#
_symmetry.space_group_name_H-M   'P 1'
#
loop_
_entity.id
_entity.type
_entity.pdbx_description
1 polymer ?
#
loop_
_entity_poly.entity_id
_entity_poly.type
_entity_poly.pdbx_seq_one_letter_code
_entity_poly.pdbx_strand_id
1 'polypeptide(L)'
;FQNLEVGQLVEGQVAAVKPYGLFIDLGGISGLLHHSAITGGQMRDLREVFGQGDRVKALITELDPGRGRIALNTALLEGQPGELLIEKDKVMAEAADRANRARNVLRQQEQSAG
;
A
#
# COMPACT_ATOMS: atom_id res chain seq x y z
N PHE A 1 -2.41 -16.58 -0.40
CA PHE A 1 -0.96 -16.37 -0.48
C PHE A 1 -0.31 -16.98 -1.73
N GLN A 2 -0.92 -17.99 -2.34
CA GLN A 2 -0.28 -18.73 -3.43
C GLN A 2 0.04 -17.88 -4.65
N ASN A 3 -0.77 -16.86 -4.92
CA ASN A 3 -0.61 -16.02 -6.11
C ASN A 3 -0.13 -14.61 -5.78
N LEU A 4 0.30 -14.37 -4.55
CA LEU A 4 0.75 -13.05 -4.12
C LEU A 4 2.27 -12.97 -4.06
N GLU A 5 2.81 -11.84 -4.46
CA GLU A 5 4.25 -11.58 -4.48
C GLU A 5 4.55 -10.17 -3.96
N VAL A 6 5.73 -10.02 -3.37
CA VAL A 6 6.24 -8.69 -3.01
C VAL A 6 6.39 -7.86 -4.29
N GLY A 7 5.91 -6.65 -4.25
CA GLY A 7 5.89 -5.74 -5.39
C GLY A 7 4.62 -5.80 -6.22
N GLN A 8 3.72 -6.73 -5.90
CA GLN A 8 2.43 -6.84 -6.59
C GLN A 8 1.47 -5.76 -6.09
N LEU A 9 0.72 -5.17 -7.01
CA LEU A 9 -0.37 -4.26 -6.66
C LEU A 9 -1.62 -5.07 -6.38
N VAL A 10 -2.24 -4.82 -5.23
CA VAL A 10 -3.49 -5.48 -4.86
C VAL A 10 -4.55 -4.43 -4.55
N GLU A 11 -5.81 -4.81 -4.69
CA GLU A 11 -6.94 -3.96 -4.36
C GLU A 11 -7.79 -4.64 -3.29
N GLY A 12 -8.20 -3.85 -2.29
CA GLY A 12 -9.06 -4.34 -1.24
C GLY A 12 -9.91 -3.23 -0.67
N GLN A 13 -10.59 -3.53 0.43
CA GLN A 13 -11.41 -2.55 1.15
C GLN A 13 -10.88 -2.40 2.56
N VAL A 14 -10.98 -1.16 3.09
CA VAL A 14 -10.61 -0.90 4.48
C VAL A 14 -11.59 -1.61 5.40
N ALA A 15 -11.12 -2.64 6.07
CA ALA A 15 -11.93 -3.42 7.01
C ALA A 15 -11.99 -2.74 8.38
N ALA A 16 -10.88 -2.12 8.81
CA ALA A 16 -10.82 -1.44 10.10
C ALA A 16 -9.77 -0.33 10.07
N VAL A 17 -10.04 0.74 10.81
CA VAL A 17 -9.10 1.84 10.99
C VAL A 17 -8.58 1.78 12.42
N LYS A 18 -7.27 1.63 12.58
CA LYS A 18 -6.60 1.56 13.89
C LYS A 18 -5.62 2.73 14.03
N PRO A 19 -5.22 3.08 15.26
CA PRO A 19 -4.26 4.18 15.46
C PRO A 19 -2.92 3.96 14.77
N TYR A 20 -2.52 2.71 14.56
CA TYR A 20 -1.24 2.37 13.95
C TYR A 20 -1.31 2.07 12.46
N GLY A 21 -2.52 1.95 11.89
CA GLY A 21 -2.66 1.66 10.47
C GLY A 21 -4.07 1.18 10.11
N LEU A 22 -4.18 0.70 8.89
CA LEU A 22 -5.44 0.22 8.33
C LEU A 22 -5.34 -1.27 8.05
N PHE A 23 -6.40 -2.01 8.38
CA PHE A 23 -6.53 -3.39 7.92
C PHE A 23 -7.32 -3.40 6.62
N ILE A 24 -6.73 -3.98 5.59
CA ILE A 24 -7.29 -4.04 4.25
C ILE A 24 -7.73 -5.47 3.96
N ASP A 25 -9.01 -5.65 3.64
CA ASP A 25 -9.57 -6.95 3.26
C ASP A 25 -9.27 -7.19 1.78
N LEU A 26 -8.48 -8.21 1.51
CA LEU A 26 -8.03 -8.58 0.16
C LEU A 26 -8.81 -9.77 -0.41
N GLY A 27 -9.93 -10.13 0.21
CA GLY A 27 -10.74 -11.27 -0.23
C GLY A 27 -10.31 -12.57 0.45
N GLY A 28 -10.69 -12.74 1.71
CA GLY A 28 -10.35 -13.92 2.50
C GLY A 28 -9.08 -13.81 3.31
N ILE A 29 -8.24 -12.83 3.01
CA ILE A 29 -7.04 -12.51 3.79
C ILE A 29 -6.99 -11.00 4.01
N SER A 30 -6.27 -10.58 5.03
CA SER A 30 -6.13 -9.16 5.37
C SER A 30 -4.67 -8.73 5.31
N GLY A 31 -4.44 -7.52 4.80
CA GLY A 31 -3.14 -6.88 4.83
C GLY A 31 -3.14 -5.70 5.79
N LEU A 32 -1.97 -5.36 6.31
CA LEU A 32 -1.79 -4.18 7.14
C LEU A 32 -1.14 -3.06 6.34
N LEU A 33 -1.81 -1.93 6.26
CA LEU A 33 -1.26 -0.70 5.71
C LEU A 33 -0.88 0.18 6.90
N HIS A 34 0.39 0.08 7.33
CA HIS A 34 0.89 0.81 8.49
C HIS A 34 0.85 2.32 8.22
N HIS A 35 0.63 3.13 9.28
CA HIS A 35 0.50 4.58 9.11
C HIS A 35 1.72 5.21 8.42
N SER A 36 2.91 4.67 8.66
CA SER A 36 4.14 5.18 8.02
C SER A 36 4.26 4.77 6.55
N ALA A 37 3.43 3.83 6.10
CA ALA A 37 3.45 3.33 4.73
C ALA A 37 2.32 3.89 3.86
N ILE A 38 1.46 4.76 4.42
CA ILE A 38 0.33 5.32 3.70
C ILE A 38 0.77 6.47 2.79
N THR A 39 1.55 7.40 3.33
CA THR A 39 2.02 8.56 2.60
C THR A 39 3.39 8.99 3.12
N GLY A 40 4.19 9.58 2.23
CA GLY A 40 5.45 10.20 2.64
C GLY A 40 5.28 11.60 3.22
N GLY A 41 4.05 12.16 3.15
CA GLY A 41 3.72 13.44 3.75
C GLY A 41 3.29 13.30 5.20
N GLN A 42 2.96 14.43 5.82
CA GLN A 42 2.47 14.45 7.19
C GLN A 42 0.97 14.25 7.24
N MET A 43 0.54 13.33 8.07
CA MET A 43 -0.85 12.96 8.23
C MET A 43 -1.20 12.97 9.71
N ARG A 44 -2.28 13.68 10.05
CA ARG A 44 -2.71 13.79 11.45
C ARG A 44 -3.54 12.59 11.89
N ASP A 45 -4.40 12.11 11.01
CA ASP A 45 -5.33 11.04 11.32
C ASP A 45 -5.50 10.17 10.08
N LEU A 46 -5.40 8.86 10.25
CA LEU A 46 -5.56 7.91 9.15
C LEU A 46 -6.91 8.08 8.45
N ARG A 47 -7.93 8.47 9.19
CA ARG A 47 -9.27 8.67 8.64
C ARG A 47 -9.36 9.85 7.67
N GLU A 48 -8.35 10.72 7.66
CA GLU A 48 -8.27 11.80 6.66
C GLU A 48 -8.00 11.23 5.26
N VAL A 49 -7.39 10.07 5.18
CA VAL A 49 -6.99 9.46 3.91
C VAL A 49 -8.00 8.39 3.48
N PHE A 50 -8.26 7.43 4.36
CA PHE A 50 -9.18 6.33 4.07
C PHE A 50 -10.11 6.09 5.24
N GLY A 51 -11.38 5.80 4.94
CA GLY A 51 -12.35 5.38 5.93
C GLY A 51 -12.75 3.92 5.75
N GLN A 52 -13.40 3.35 6.76
CA GLN A 52 -13.91 1.98 6.70
C GLN A 52 -14.82 1.81 5.47
N GLY A 53 -14.58 0.76 4.71
CA GLY A 53 -15.34 0.47 3.49
C GLY A 53 -14.77 1.08 2.23
N ASP A 54 -13.77 1.97 2.34
CA ASP A 54 -13.13 2.57 1.16
C ASP A 54 -12.31 1.52 0.42
N ARG A 55 -12.27 1.66 -0.90
CA ARG A 55 -11.40 0.83 -1.73
C ARG A 55 -10.00 1.41 -1.76
N VAL A 56 -9.01 0.53 -1.66
CA VAL A 56 -7.60 0.90 -1.61
C VAL A 56 -6.82 0.01 -2.56
N LYS A 57 -5.93 0.62 -3.33
CA LYS A 57 -4.92 -0.11 -4.10
C LYS A 57 -3.57 0.13 -3.43
N ALA A 58 -2.83 -0.94 -3.19
CA ALA A 58 -1.56 -0.86 -2.47
C ALA A 58 -0.58 -1.89 -2.98
N LEU A 59 0.71 -1.60 -2.79
CA LEU A 59 1.78 -2.53 -3.13
C LEU A 59 2.08 -3.44 -1.94
N ILE A 60 2.31 -4.71 -2.23
CA ILE A 60 2.78 -5.66 -1.22
C ILE A 60 4.27 -5.43 -1.02
N THR A 61 4.67 -5.09 0.21
CA THR A 61 6.08 -4.91 0.56
C THR A 61 6.63 -6.04 1.40
N GLU A 62 5.77 -6.82 2.03
CA GLU A 62 6.19 -7.96 2.83
C GLU A 62 5.12 -9.04 2.80
N LEU A 63 5.56 -10.28 2.64
CA LEU A 63 4.70 -11.46 2.73
C LEU A 63 5.29 -12.43 3.74
N ASP A 64 4.49 -12.79 4.73
CA ASP A 64 4.87 -13.78 5.73
C ASP A 64 3.75 -14.82 5.86
N PRO A 65 3.75 -15.84 4.99
CA PRO A 65 2.68 -16.84 5.02
C PRO A 65 2.65 -17.64 6.31
N GLY A 66 3.81 -17.84 6.96
CA GLY A 66 3.87 -18.56 8.22
C GLY A 66 3.15 -17.86 9.35
N ARG A 67 3.07 -16.53 9.31
CA ARG A 67 2.36 -15.71 10.29
C ARG A 67 1.05 -15.16 9.78
N GLY A 68 0.72 -15.41 8.50
CA GLY A 68 -0.47 -14.88 7.87
C GLY A 68 -0.44 -13.36 7.72
N ARG A 69 0.74 -12.79 7.53
CA ARG A 69 0.90 -11.33 7.46
C ARG A 69 1.22 -10.86 6.05
N ILE A 70 0.58 -9.78 5.66
CA ILE A 70 0.86 -9.07 4.43
C ILE A 70 1.03 -7.60 4.79
N ALA A 71 2.19 -7.03 4.45
CA ALA A 71 2.44 -5.60 4.63
C ALA A 71 2.19 -4.88 3.31
N LEU A 72 1.44 -3.80 3.37
CA LEU A 72 1.06 -3.00 2.22
C LEU A 72 1.69 -1.62 2.29
N ASN A 73 1.78 -0.96 1.12
CA ASN A 73 2.35 0.38 1.04
C ASN A 73 1.67 1.17 -0.08
N THR A 74 1.19 2.35 0.24
CA THR A 74 0.64 3.29 -0.75
C THR A 74 1.56 4.49 -0.98
N ALA A 75 2.50 4.74 -0.07
CA ALA A 75 3.46 5.84 -0.22
C ALA A 75 4.34 5.66 -1.47
N LEU A 76 4.64 4.42 -1.83
CA LEU A 76 5.43 4.13 -3.03
C LEU A 76 4.68 4.50 -4.33
N LEU A 77 3.37 4.66 -4.25
CA LEU A 77 2.55 5.05 -5.40
C LEU A 77 2.50 6.56 -5.58
N GLU A 78 2.96 7.32 -4.60
CA GLU A 78 2.98 8.78 -4.70
C GLU A 78 4.09 9.24 -5.64
N GLY A 79 3.80 10.28 -6.44
CA GLY A 79 4.82 10.95 -7.24
C GLY A 79 5.68 11.87 -6.41
N GLN A 80 5.10 12.42 -5.34
CA GLN A 80 5.81 13.24 -4.36
C GLN A 80 5.16 13.06 -2.99
N PRO A 81 5.92 13.30 -1.90
CA PRO A 81 5.37 13.11 -0.55
C PRO A 81 4.13 13.94 -0.32
N GLY A 82 3.07 13.30 0.18
CA GLY A 82 1.81 13.96 0.48
C GLY A 82 0.82 14.00 -0.67
N GLU A 83 1.18 13.50 -1.85
CA GLU A 83 0.25 13.50 -2.99
C GLU A 83 -1.04 12.74 -2.67
N LEU A 84 -0.92 11.65 -1.94
CA LEU A 84 -2.09 10.84 -1.56
C LEU A 84 -3.08 11.61 -0.71
N LEU A 85 -2.61 12.59 0.04
CA LEU A 85 -3.47 13.42 0.90
C LEU A 85 -4.24 14.48 0.09
N ILE A 86 -3.71 14.87 -1.06
CA ILE A 86 -4.26 15.95 -1.88
C ILE A 86 -5.00 15.39 -3.09
N GLU A 87 -4.46 14.38 -3.73
CA GLU A 87 -4.99 13.82 -4.97
C GLU A 87 -5.12 12.30 -4.88
N LYS A 88 -5.80 11.83 -3.83
CA LYS A 88 -5.98 10.40 -3.58
C LYS A 88 -6.58 9.68 -4.79
N ASP A 89 -7.62 10.24 -5.38
CA ASP A 89 -8.30 9.60 -6.52
C ASP A 89 -7.38 9.44 -7.72
N LYS A 90 -6.53 10.44 -7.97
CA LYS A 90 -5.55 10.37 -9.04
C LYS A 90 -4.50 9.29 -8.79
N VAL A 91 -3.98 9.23 -7.56
CA VAL A 91 -3.02 8.19 -7.17
C VAL A 91 -3.61 6.81 -7.37
N MET A 92 -4.85 6.62 -6.94
CA MET A 92 -5.54 5.33 -7.08
C MET A 92 -5.83 5.00 -8.54
N ALA A 93 -6.24 5.99 -9.33
CA ALA A 93 -6.53 5.77 -10.76
C ALA A 93 -5.27 5.39 -11.54
N GLU A 94 -4.10 5.91 -11.15
CA GLU A 94 -2.83 5.64 -11.79
C GLU A 94 -2.00 4.57 -11.07
N ALA A 95 -2.62 3.90 -10.10
CA ALA A 95 -1.89 2.97 -9.22
C ALA A 95 -1.14 1.87 -9.98
N ALA A 96 -1.73 1.31 -11.03
CA ALA A 96 -1.09 0.24 -11.80
C ALA A 96 0.20 0.71 -12.46
N ASP A 97 0.17 1.89 -13.09
CA ASP A 97 1.36 2.47 -13.73
C ASP A 97 2.42 2.84 -12.70
N ARG A 98 1.97 3.42 -11.58
CA ARG A 98 2.88 3.83 -10.51
C ARG A 98 3.50 2.62 -9.82
N ALA A 99 2.75 1.54 -9.68
CA ALA A 99 3.24 0.29 -9.12
C ALA A 99 4.32 -0.33 -10.01
N ASN A 100 4.13 -0.29 -11.33
CA ASN A 100 5.14 -0.78 -12.27
C ASN A 100 6.44 -0.01 -12.14
N ARG A 101 6.38 1.31 -12.00
CA ARG A 101 7.57 2.13 -11.79
C ARG A 101 8.25 1.82 -10.48
N ALA A 102 7.48 1.67 -9.41
CA ALA A 102 8.02 1.34 -8.10
C ALA A 102 8.71 -0.03 -8.10
N ARG A 103 8.11 -1.02 -8.77
CA ARG A 103 8.73 -2.34 -8.89
C ARG A 103 10.05 -2.30 -9.63
N ASN A 104 10.13 -1.50 -10.69
CA ASN A 104 11.37 -1.35 -11.44
C ASN A 104 12.48 -0.74 -10.59
N VAL A 105 12.14 0.27 -9.79
CA VAL A 105 13.09 0.87 -8.86
C VAL A 105 13.58 -0.14 -7.83
N LEU A 106 12.68 -0.94 -7.27
CA LEU A 106 13.03 -1.97 -6.30
C LEU A 106 13.94 -3.03 -6.91
N ARG A 107 13.67 -3.45 -8.15
CA ARG A 107 14.53 -4.40 -8.86
C ARG A 107 15.93 -3.85 -9.11
N GLN A 108 16.01 -2.57 -9.48
CA GLN A 108 17.29 -1.92 -9.70
C GLN A 108 18.10 -1.85 -8.41
N GLN A 109 17.45 -1.57 -7.29
CA GLN A 109 18.11 -1.55 -5.99
C GLN A 109 18.64 -2.93 -5.59
N GLU A 110 17.86 -3.98 -5.84
CA GLU A 110 18.30 -5.34 -5.59
C GLU A 110 19.52 -5.71 -6.42
N GLN A 111 19.51 -5.36 -7.71
CA GLN A 111 20.64 -5.63 -8.59
C GLN A 111 21.90 -4.86 -8.19
N SER A 112 21.71 -3.63 -7.72
CA SER A 112 22.82 -2.79 -7.27
C SER A 112 23.44 -3.30 -5.98
N ALA A 113 22.63 -3.92 -5.13
CA ALA A 113 23.09 -4.47 -3.84
C ALA A 113 23.80 -5.82 -4.00
N GLY A 114 23.55 -6.49 -5.11
CA GLY A 114 24.21 -7.76 -5.42
C GLY A 114 25.53 -7.54 -6.11
#